data_931d0bbe4b162a3308091190a4fd4c51
#
_entry.id   931d0bbe4b162a3308091190a4fd4c51
#
_cell.length_a   1.000
_cell.length_b   1.000
_cell.length_c   1.000
_cell.angle_alpha   90.00
_cell.angle_beta   90.00
_cell.angle_gamma   90.00
#
_symmetry.space_group_name_H-M   'P 1'
#
loop_
_entity.id
_entity.type
_entity.pdbx_description
1 polymer ?
#
loop_
_entity_poly.entity_id
_entity_poly.type
_entity_poly.pdbx_seq_one_letter_code
_entity_poly.pdbx_strand_id
1 'polypeptide(L)'
;HSPICTVDLLIPVPLHPRKKRQRGYNQSEWIASGIRSIWDIPIDTQSLARTTHTSTQTRKAIYDRWLNVCSIFNVIHPESLKNKHILLIDDVITTGATISACAKALSGIPGIRISILALSIA
;
A
#
# COMPACT_ATOMS: atom_id res chain seq x y z
N HIS A 1 9.76 -23.02 -7.49
CA HIS A 1 9.86 -21.58 -7.23
C HIS A 1 8.75 -21.09 -6.31
N SER A 2 9.12 -20.64 -5.15
CA SER A 2 8.20 -19.89 -4.30
C SER A 2 7.92 -18.54 -4.95
N PRO A 3 6.64 -18.08 -5.04
CA PRO A 3 6.32 -16.75 -5.58
C PRO A 3 7.07 -15.62 -4.91
N ILE A 4 7.43 -15.79 -3.64
CA ILE A 4 8.14 -14.78 -2.88
C ILE A 4 9.58 -14.56 -3.40
N CYS A 5 10.17 -15.58 -4.03
CA CYS A 5 11.52 -15.46 -4.59
C CYS A 5 11.59 -14.52 -5.80
N THR A 6 10.45 -14.19 -6.41
CA THR A 6 10.39 -13.28 -7.54
C THR A 6 10.05 -11.85 -7.12
N VAL A 7 9.80 -11.61 -5.84
CA VAL A 7 9.43 -10.29 -5.33
C VAL A 7 10.65 -9.37 -5.33
N ASP A 8 10.49 -8.21 -5.93
CA ASP A 8 11.54 -7.20 -6.01
C ASP A 8 11.48 -6.21 -4.86
N LEU A 9 10.29 -5.99 -4.29
CA LEU A 9 10.07 -4.91 -3.35
C LEU A 9 8.92 -5.24 -2.42
N LEU A 10 9.08 -4.91 -1.14
CA LEU A 10 8.02 -5.02 -0.13
C LEU A 10 7.39 -3.64 0.08
N ILE A 11 6.08 -3.55 -0.06
CA ILE A 11 5.35 -2.31 0.23
C ILE A 11 4.33 -2.60 1.33
N PRO A 12 4.61 -2.15 2.57
CA PRO A 12 3.59 -2.22 3.61
C PRO A 12 2.48 -1.22 3.31
N VAL A 13 1.24 -1.64 3.49
CA VAL A 13 0.09 -0.75 3.29
C VAL A 13 0.21 0.43 4.23
N PRO A 14 0.20 1.67 3.71
CA PRO A 14 0.34 2.86 4.55
C PRO A 14 -0.82 3.02 5.51
N LEU A 15 -0.49 3.26 6.77
CA LEU A 15 -1.47 3.56 7.79
C LEU A 15 -1.78 5.06 7.74
N HIS A 16 -3.04 5.40 8.03
CA HIS A 16 -3.41 6.82 8.16
C HIS A 16 -2.51 7.47 9.23
N PRO A 17 -1.95 8.68 8.97
CA PRO A 17 -1.01 9.31 9.92
C PRO A 17 -1.55 9.43 11.34
N ARG A 18 -2.86 9.70 11.48
CA ARG A 18 -3.51 9.77 12.79
C ARG A 18 -3.47 8.44 13.52
N LYS A 19 -3.75 7.34 12.83
CA LYS A 19 -3.68 6.00 13.40
C LYS A 19 -2.25 5.60 13.75
N LYS A 20 -1.29 5.96 12.91
CA LYS A 20 0.11 5.70 13.17
C LYS A 20 0.58 6.41 14.44
N ARG A 21 0.16 7.64 14.66
CA ARG A 21 0.47 8.39 15.89
C ARG A 21 -0.16 7.76 17.12
N GLN A 22 -1.39 7.27 17.00
CA GLN A 22 -2.09 6.61 18.12
C GLN A 22 -1.44 5.29 18.51
N ARG A 23 -1.02 4.50 17.52
CA ARG A 23 -0.42 3.18 17.75
C ARG A 23 1.08 3.26 18.00
N GLY A 24 1.73 4.31 17.53
CA GLY A 24 3.18 4.46 17.60
C GLY A 24 3.94 3.69 16.51
N TYR A 25 3.28 2.85 15.73
CA TYR A 25 3.91 2.06 14.67
C TYR A 25 2.88 1.56 13.67
N ASN A 26 3.36 1.14 12.50
CA ASN A 26 2.57 0.47 11.48
C ASN A 26 2.87 -1.03 11.52
N GLN A 27 1.85 -1.84 11.81
CA GLN A 27 2.00 -3.29 11.91
C GLN A 27 2.48 -3.91 10.60
N SER A 28 2.02 -3.39 9.46
CA SER A 28 2.46 -3.86 8.15
C SER A 28 3.96 -3.65 7.93
N GLU A 29 4.52 -2.56 8.44
CA GLU A 29 5.96 -2.31 8.40
C GLU A 29 6.73 -3.33 9.23
N TRP A 30 6.20 -3.75 10.37
CA TRP A 30 6.80 -4.78 11.21
C TRP A 30 6.86 -6.12 10.49
N ILE A 31 5.77 -6.49 9.81
CA ILE A 31 5.72 -7.71 9.02
C ILE A 31 6.76 -7.65 7.90
N ALA A 32 6.84 -6.52 7.21
CA ALA A 32 7.82 -6.30 6.15
C ALA A 32 9.26 -6.44 6.67
N SER A 33 9.55 -5.90 7.85
CA SER A 33 10.87 -6.02 8.48
C SER A 33 11.22 -7.47 8.78
N GLY A 34 10.25 -8.26 9.24
CA GLY A 34 10.44 -9.69 9.46
C GLY A 34 10.78 -10.44 8.19
N ILE A 35 10.09 -10.14 7.09
CA ILE A 35 10.35 -10.75 5.79
C ILE A 35 11.74 -10.36 5.28
N ARG A 36 12.08 -9.08 5.39
CA ARG A 36 13.38 -8.57 4.95
C ARG A 36 14.54 -9.28 5.65
N SER A 37 14.37 -9.60 6.93
CA SER A 37 15.42 -10.28 7.70
C SER A 37 15.72 -11.69 7.17
N ILE A 38 14.78 -12.30 6.46
CA ILE A 38 14.92 -13.67 5.96
C ILE A 38 15.32 -13.67 4.48
N TRP A 39 14.70 -12.85 3.65
CA TRP A 39 14.87 -12.87 2.18
C TRP A 39 15.65 -11.69 1.61
N ASP A 40 16.04 -10.73 2.43
CA ASP A 40 16.82 -9.55 2.01
C ASP A 40 16.17 -8.78 0.87
N ILE A 41 14.85 -8.64 0.90
CA ILE A 41 14.10 -7.87 -0.08
C ILE A 41 13.92 -6.44 0.46
N PRO A 42 14.20 -5.40 -0.34
CA PRO A 42 14.06 -4.02 0.15
C PRO A 42 12.63 -3.65 0.46
N ILE A 43 12.46 -2.77 1.44
CA ILE A 43 11.17 -2.23 1.86
C ILE A 43 11.05 -0.80 1.33
N ASP A 44 9.93 -0.51 0.67
CA ASP A 44 9.62 0.84 0.20
C ASP A 44 8.42 1.37 0.98
N THR A 45 8.66 2.37 1.83
CA THR A 45 7.61 3.03 2.61
C THR A 45 7.25 4.40 2.06
N GLN A 46 7.80 4.80 0.91
CA GLN A 46 7.66 6.15 0.38
C GLN A 46 6.91 6.23 -0.95
N SER A 47 6.97 5.19 -1.77
CA SER A 47 6.37 5.22 -3.10
C SER A 47 4.85 5.18 -3.07
N LEU A 48 4.26 4.57 -2.07
CA LEU A 48 2.81 4.52 -1.88
C LEU A 48 2.47 5.25 -0.60
N ALA A 49 1.64 6.28 -0.69
CA ALA A 49 1.25 7.09 0.45
C ALA A 49 -0.26 7.18 0.55
N ARG A 50 -0.78 7.23 1.77
CA ARG A 50 -2.18 7.47 2.01
C ARG A 50 -2.45 8.97 1.93
N THR A 51 -3.43 9.34 1.11
CA THR A 51 -3.80 10.74 0.96
C THR A 51 -4.47 11.24 2.22
N THR A 52 -3.95 12.32 2.79
CA THR A 52 -4.63 12.99 3.89
C THR A 52 -5.58 14.01 3.30
N HIS A 53 -6.87 13.72 3.31
CA HIS A 53 -7.85 14.74 3.02
C HIS A 53 -8.05 15.59 4.26
N THR A 54 -7.51 16.79 4.24
CA THR A 54 -7.94 17.81 5.16
C THR A 54 -9.40 18.13 4.82
N SER A 55 -10.18 18.22 5.83
CA SER A 55 -11.64 18.24 5.82
C SER A 55 -12.29 19.52 5.34
N THR A 56 -11.74 20.25 4.38
CA THR A 56 -12.52 21.30 3.73
C THR A 56 -13.51 20.62 2.79
N GLN A 57 -14.68 20.38 3.33
CA GLN A 57 -15.76 19.76 2.61
C GLN A 57 -16.46 20.75 1.72
N THR A 58 -15.78 21.17 0.68
CA THR A 58 -16.42 21.88 -0.42
C THR A 58 -17.16 20.85 -1.28
N ARG A 59 -18.22 21.29 -1.97
CA ARG A 59 -18.94 20.42 -2.93
C ARG A 59 -17.99 19.79 -3.93
N LYS A 60 -16.96 20.50 -4.34
CA LYS A 60 -15.96 20.01 -5.26
C LYS A 60 -15.15 18.87 -4.66
N ALA A 61 -14.77 18.98 -3.39
CA ALA A 61 -14.03 17.92 -2.71
C ALA A 61 -14.87 16.64 -2.55
N ILE A 62 -16.17 16.80 -2.27
CA ILE A 62 -17.10 15.67 -2.17
C ILE A 62 -17.28 15.00 -3.54
N TYR A 63 -17.43 15.81 -4.60
CA TYR A 63 -17.59 15.31 -5.95
C TYR A 63 -16.33 14.59 -6.45
N ASP A 64 -15.16 15.18 -6.21
CA ASP A 64 -13.87 14.57 -6.55
C ASP A 64 -13.65 13.27 -5.80
N ARG A 65 -14.05 13.20 -4.54
CA ARG A 65 -14.02 11.99 -3.74
C ARG A 65 -14.90 10.89 -4.33
N TRP A 66 -16.08 11.27 -4.81
CA TRP A 66 -17.02 10.34 -5.38
C TRP A 66 -16.52 9.80 -6.73
N LEU A 67 -15.92 10.65 -7.55
CA LEU A 67 -15.35 10.27 -8.83
C LEU A 67 -14.04 9.48 -8.67
N ASN A 68 -13.27 9.77 -7.64
CA ASN A 68 -11.96 9.19 -7.39
C ASN A 68 -11.98 8.36 -6.10
N VAL A 69 -12.86 7.37 -6.06
CA VAL A 69 -12.96 6.44 -4.92
C VAL A 69 -11.61 5.77 -4.62
N CYS A 70 -10.73 5.75 -5.62
CA CYS A 70 -9.40 5.13 -5.52
C CYS A 70 -8.31 6.11 -5.08
N SER A 71 -8.64 7.39 -4.85
CA SER A 71 -7.66 8.43 -4.53
C SER A 71 -7.22 8.45 -3.06
N ILE A 72 -7.58 7.42 -2.29
CA ILE A 72 -7.13 7.26 -0.91
C ILE A 72 -5.62 7.05 -0.87
N PHE A 73 -5.06 6.43 -1.91
CA PHE A 73 -3.63 6.16 -2.01
C PHE A 73 -3.06 6.85 -3.24
N ASN A 74 -1.87 7.43 -3.08
CA ASN A 74 -1.12 8.06 -4.17
C ASN A 74 0.20 7.33 -4.37
N VAL A 75 0.59 7.17 -5.64
CA VAL A 75 1.92 6.69 -5.98
C VAL A 75 2.82 7.91 -6.22
N ILE A 76 3.86 8.04 -5.39
CA ILE A 76 4.74 9.20 -5.42
C ILE A 76 5.90 8.99 -6.41
N HIS A 77 6.42 7.76 -6.49
CA HIS A 77 7.54 7.43 -7.35
C HIS A 77 7.19 6.29 -8.30
N PRO A 78 6.28 6.52 -9.27
CA PRO A 78 5.84 5.42 -10.15
C PRO A 78 6.97 4.84 -10.99
N GLU A 79 7.95 5.65 -11.36
CA GLU A 79 9.05 5.20 -12.22
C GLU A 79 9.93 4.15 -11.56
N SER A 80 10.10 4.22 -10.26
CA SER A 80 10.89 3.24 -9.51
C SER A 80 10.21 1.89 -9.41
N LEU A 81 8.92 1.82 -9.73
CA LEU A 81 8.10 0.60 -9.59
C LEU A 81 7.84 -0.09 -10.94
N LYS A 82 8.25 0.51 -12.05
CA LYS A 82 8.07 -0.08 -13.38
C LYS A 82 8.74 -1.45 -13.46
N ASN A 83 8.01 -2.41 -14.00
CA ASN A 83 8.47 -3.79 -14.21
C ASN A 83 8.87 -4.50 -12.92
N LYS A 84 8.43 -4.02 -11.78
CA LYS A 84 8.74 -4.62 -10.48
C LYS A 84 7.61 -5.57 -10.05
N HIS A 85 7.99 -6.60 -9.33
CA HIS A 85 7.04 -7.44 -8.61
C HIS A 85 6.96 -6.96 -7.16
N ILE A 86 5.81 -6.43 -6.79
CA ILE A 86 5.57 -5.82 -5.49
C ILE A 86 4.80 -6.79 -4.62
N LEU A 87 5.23 -6.97 -3.38
CA LEU A 87 4.43 -7.65 -2.37
C LEU A 87 3.80 -6.60 -1.46
N LEU A 88 2.50 -6.43 -1.59
CA LEU A 88 1.72 -5.59 -0.68
C LEU A 88 1.47 -6.34 0.62
N ILE A 89 1.76 -5.71 1.73
CA ILE A 89 1.64 -6.33 3.05
C ILE A 89 0.63 -5.58 3.89
N ASP A 90 -0.37 -6.31 4.39
CA ASP A 90 -1.36 -5.81 5.33
C ASP A 90 -1.48 -6.77 6.51
N ASP A 91 -1.84 -6.27 7.68
CA ASP A 91 -2.00 -7.12 8.87
C ASP A 91 -3.31 -7.91 8.83
N VAL A 92 -4.42 -7.23 8.55
CA VAL A 92 -5.76 -7.85 8.52
C VAL A 92 -6.52 -7.36 7.31
N ILE A 93 -7.04 -8.30 6.52
CA ILE A 93 -7.98 -7.99 5.43
C ILE A 93 -9.39 -8.25 5.96
N THR A 94 -10.22 -7.22 5.99
CA THR A 94 -11.63 -7.32 6.38
C THR A 94 -12.53 -7.40 5.14
N THR A 95 -12.73 -6.27 4.46
CA THR A 95 -13.55 -6.20 3.24
C THR A 95 -12.72 -6.30 1.97
N GLY A 96 -11.40 -6.15 2.06
CA GLY A 96 -10.52 -6.04 0.91
C GLY A 96 -10.48 -4.66 0.29
N ALA A 97 -11.22 -3.69 0.82
CA ALA A 97 -11.30 -2.34 0.25
C ALA A 97 -9.95 -1.62 0.25
N THR A 98 -9.19 -1.75 1.34
CA THR A 98 -7.87 -1.12 1.46
C THR A 98 -6.89 -1.70 0.45
N ILE A 99 -6.82 -3.02 0.37
CA ILE A 99 -5.94 -3.73 -0.56
C ILE A 99 -6.33 -3.42 -2.01
N SER A 100 -7.64 -3.42 -2.30
CA SER A 100 -8.14 -3.08 -3.64
C SER A 100 -7.75 -1.66 -4.04
N ALA A 101 -7.86 -0.70 -3.12
CA ALA A 101 -7.48 0.68 -3.38
C ALA A 101 -5.98 0.82 -3.65
N CYS A 102 -5.14 0.12 -2.89
CA CYS A 102 -3.70 0.09 -3.11
C CYS A 102 -3.35 -0.52 -4.48
N ALA A 103 -3.92 -1.67 -4.79
CA ALA A 103 -3.68 -2.37 -6.04
C ALA A 103 -4.11 -1.51 -7.22
N LYS A 104 -5.24 -0.84 -7.11
CA LYS A 104 -5.76 0.03 -8.15
C LYS A 104 -4.86 1.25 -8.37
N ALA A 105 -4.35 1.84 -7.29
CA ALA A 105 -3.41 2.95 -7.39
C ALA A 105 -2.12 2.54 -8.12
N LEU A 106 -1.67 1.30 -7.90
CA LEU A 106 -0.45 0.78 -8.51
C LEU A 106 -0.65 0.23 -9.92
N SER A 107 -1.86 -0.14 -10.28
CA SER A 107 -2.15 -0.89 -11.53
C SER A 107 -1.83 -0.11 -12.80
N GLY A 108 -1.79 1.22 -12.74
CA GLY A 108 -1.44 2.05 -13.89
C GLY A 108 0.04 2.07 -14.24
N ILE A 109 0.89 1.47 -13.42
CA ILE A 109 2.33 1.48 -13.63
C ILE A 109 2.70 0.36 -14.63
N PRO A 110 3.41 0.68 -15.73
CA PRO A 110 3.74 -0.32 -16.74
C PRO A 110 4.55 -1.48 -16.18
N GLY A 111 4.12 -2.69 -16.50
CA GLY A 111 4.85 -3.91 -16.16
C GLY A 111 4.83 -4.30 -14.70
N ILE A 112 4.08 -3.60 -13.86
CA ILE A 112 4.00 -3.92 -12.43
C ILE A 112 3.25 -5.24 -12.22
N ARG A 113 3.74 -6.05 -11.28
CA ARG A 113 3.04 -7.23 -10.79
C ARG A 113 2.83 -7.07 -9.29
N ILE A 114 1.67 -7.45 -8.81
CA ILE A 114 1.28 -7.24 -7.42
C ILE A 114 0.86 -8.55 -6.81
N SER A 115 1.52 -8.93 -5.73
CA SER A 115 1.11 -10.02 -4.84
C SER A 115 0.72 -9.43 -3.50
N ILE A 116 -0.09 -10.16 -2.75
CA ILE A 116 -0.66 -9.66 -1.50
C ILE A 116 -0.36 -10.66 -0.38
N LEU A 117 0.10 -10.14 0.75
CA LEU A 117 0.31 -10.92 1.97
C LEU A 117 -0.46 -10.28 3.11
N ALA A 118 -1.26 -11.09 3.80
CA ALA A 118 -1.94 -10.67 5.02
C ALA A 118 -1.78 -11.75 6.08
N LEU A 119 -1.71 -11.34 7.34
CA LEU A 119 -1.62 -12.29 8.45
C LEU A 119 -2.96 -12.90 8.78
N SER A 120 -4.04 -12.18 8.51
CA SER A 120 -5.39 -12.63 8.87
C SER A 120 -6.42 -12.09 7.89
N ILE A 121 -7.48 -12.87 7.72
CA ILE A 121 -8.67 -12.46 7.00
C ILE A 121 -9.82 -12.54 7.99
N ALA A 122 -10.44 -11.40 8.24
CA ALA A 122 -11.54 -11.33 9.19
C ALA A 122 -12.89 -11.42 8.51
#